data_64e5479df03cac18946acfe25928bdcc
#
_entry.id   64e5479df03cac18946acfe25928bdcc
#
_cell.length_a   1.000
_cell.length_b   1.000
_cell.length_c   1.000
_cell.angle_alpha   90.00
_cell.angle_beta   90.00
_cell.angle_gamma   90.00
#
_symmetry.space_group_name_H-M   'P 1'
#
loop_
_entity.id
_entity.type
_entity.pdbx_description
1 polymer ?
#
loop_
_entity_poly.entity_id
_entity_poly.type
_entity_poly.pdbx_seq_one_letter_code
_entity_poly.pdbx_strand_id
1 'polypeptide(L)'
;MQFASSRLFLCGVVGLALAFCAQFALLAQHNAAASSPRQLAASVAFVGCSSDGQAGPIEAPTGTARSVPIGRNVAKDLAYYEAGVGFGVLAPRGWHCLGNYGSGGATLFVSPEPIYSPDWRSGPAIELAGRNGGGSGRFEVAQVIARVFPAYKAFADAVIGDFPGLSPSVPFGPYPGDKLTYKSRTVVEYRTPAQADGLGTHSSLKKNASPIVGAALLTGPTPDLLLLSVRLPPELNWLASSIVKQVELDAAQRALK
;
A
#
# COMPACT_ATOMS: atom_id res chain seq x y z
N MET A 1 3.81 -49.28 -60.54
CA MET A 1 4.13 -50.56 -59.91
C MET A 1 3.60 -50.48 -58.52
N GLN A 2 2.35 -50.92 -58.25
CA GLN A 2 1.95 -52.28 -57.82
C GLN A 2 2.74 -52.64 -56.54
N PHE A 3 2.17 -52.96 -55.38
CA PHE A 3 0.99 -53.79 -54.97
C PHE A 3 0.57 -53.32 -53.57
N ALA A 4 -0.63 -53.04 -53.24
CA ALA A 4 -1.78 -53.88 -52.80
C ALA A 4 -1.41 -55.01 -51.80
N SER A 5 -1.98 -54.93 -50.56
CA SER A 5 -2.71 -56.01 -49.92
C SER A 5 -3.20 -55.62 -48.52
N SER A 6 -4.44 -55.46 -48.42
CA SER A 6 -5.47 -55.97 -47.48
C SER A 6 -5.02 -56.99 -46.43
N ARG A 7 -5.38 -56.81 -45.17
CA ARG A 7 -6.05 -57.83 -44.35
C ARG A 7 -6.94 -57.18 -43.28
N LEU A 8 -8.21 -57.48 -43.42
CA LEU A 8 -9.28 -57.35 -42.44
C LEU A 8 -9.17 -58.43 -41.34
N PHE A 9 -10.02 -58.25 -40.33
CA PHE A 9 -10.53 -59.18 -39.29
C PHE A 9 -9.76 -59.11 -37.97
N LEU A 10 -10.34 -59.08 -36.82
CA LEU A 10 -11.66 -59.40 -36.22
C LEU A 10 -11.54 -59.15 -34.68
N CYS A 11 -12.62 -58.99 -34.07
CA CYS A 11 -12.93 -59.15 -32.60
C CYS A 11 -12.46 -57.99 -31.70
N GLY A 12 -13.29 -57.41 -30.96
CA GLY A 12 -14.67 -57.67 -30.52
C GLY A 12 -14.74 -57.47 -29.05
N VAL A 13 -15.64 -56.61 -28.63
CA VAL A 13 -16.35 -56.74 -27.35
C VAL A 13 -15.52 -57.09 -26.09
N VAL A 14 -14.83 -56.12 -25.48
CA VAL A 14 -14.66 -56.00 -24.01
C VAL A 14 -14.39 -54.53 -23.72
N GLY A 15 -15.36 -53.73 -23.34
CA GLY A 15 -15.13 -52.30 -23.13
C GLY A 15 -16.30 -51.55 -22.49
N LEU A 16 -17.19 -52.25 -21.76
CA LEU A 16 -18.36 -51.56 -21.20
C LEU A 16 -18.48 -51.69 -19.68
N ALA A 17 -17.39 -51.82 -18.95
CA ALA A 17 -17.43 -51.95 -17.51
C ALA A 17 -16.50 -51.04 -16.70
N LEU A 18 -15.75 -50.11 -17.34
CA LEU A 18 -14.84 -49.18 -16.63
C LEU A 18 -15.22 -47.69 -16.67
N ALA A 19 -16.38 -47.35 -17.25
CA ALA A 19 -16.82 -45.97 -17.39
C ALA A 19 -17.67 -45.43 -16.21
N PHE A 20 -18.01 -46.25 -15.19
CA PHE A 20 -18.89 -45.83 -14.08
C PHE A 20 -18.18 -45.44 -12.79
N CYS A 21 -16.88 -45.70 -12.61
CA CYS A 21 -16.16 -45.32 -11.40
C CYS A 21 -15.46 -43.97 -11.45
N ALA A 22 -15.36 -43.32 -12.64
CA ALA A 22 -14.67 -42.03 -12.77
C ALA A 22 -15.56 -40.77 -12.51
N GLN A 23 -16.88 -40.96 -12.39
CA GLN A 23 -17.80 -39.82 -12.22
C GLN A 23 -18.08 -39.45 -10.75
N PHE A 24 -17.72 -40.27 -9.79
CA PHE A 24 -17.92 -39.97 -8.36
C PHE A 24 -16.74 -39.25 -7.70
N ALA A 25 -15.59 -39.19 -8.33
CA ALA A 25 -14.41 -38.51 -7.78
C ALA A 25 -14.36 -36.99 -8.08
N LEU A 26 -15.17 -36.46 -9.02
CA LEU A 26 -15.21 -35.03 -9.37
C LEU A 26 -16.16 -34.19 -8.53
N LEU A 27 -17.03 -34.76 -7.73
CA LEU A 27 -17.99 -34.02 -6.90
C LEU A 27 -17.48 -33.71 -5.48
N ALA A 28 -16.33 -34.26 -5.08
CA ALA A 28 -15.77 -34.03 -3.74
C ALA A 28 -14.72 -32.87 -3.69
N GLN A 29 -14.35 -32.25 -4.81
CA GLN A 29 -13.35 -31.20 -4.82
C GLN A 29 -13.91 -29.77 -4.85
N HIS A 30 -15.21 -29.57 -4.76
CA HIS A 30 -15.83 -28.22 -4.90
C HIS A 30 -16.17 -27.53 -3.59
N ASN A 31 -15.82 -28.07 -2.42
CA ASN A 31 -16.15 -27.45 -1.13
C ASN A 31 -14.96 -27.14 -0.22
N ALA A 32 -13.74 -27.14 -0.72
CA ALA A 32 -12.63 -26.54 -0.01
C ALA A 32 -12.39 -25.10 -0.53
N ALA A 33 -13.44 -24.28 -0.56
CA ALA A 33 -13.25 -22.84 -0.44
C ALA A 33 -12.64 -22.64 0.95
N ALA A 34 -11.31 -22.55 1.01
CA ALA A 34 -10.58 -22.17 2.19
C ALA A 34 -11.20 -20.86 2.69
N SER A 35 -12.07 -20.94 3.67
CA SER A 35 -12.53 -19.79 4.44
C SER A 35 -11.28 -19.21 5.09
N SER A 36 -10.68 -18.24 4.43
CA SER A 36 -9.67 -17.38 5.06
C SER A 36 -10.24 -16.97 6.41
N PRO A 37 -9.52 -17.17 7.53
CA PRO A 37 -10.03 -16.83 8.84
C PRO A 37 -10.49 -15.39 8.77
N ARG A 38 -11.79 -15.16 8.90
CA ARG A 38 -12.42 -13.84 8.91
C ARG A 38 -11.79 -13.12 10.09
N GLN A 39 -10.79 -12.28 9.80
CA GLN A 39 -10.09 -11.54 10.83
C GLN A 39 -11.14 -10.68 11.53
N LEU A 40 -11.46 -11.02 12.78
CA LEU A 40 -12.49 -10.35 13.55
C LEU A 40 -12.11 -8.88 13.64
N ALA A 41 -12.98 -8.02 13.16
CA ALA A 41 -12.77 -6.59 13.25
C ALA A 41 -12.71 -6.17 14.72
N ALA A 42 -11.74 -5.35 15.06
CA ALA A 42 -11.60 -4.73 16.38
C ALA A 42 -11.92 -3.25 16.30
N SER A 43 -12.46 -2.71 17.39
CA SER A 43 -12.70 -1.27 17.52
C SER A 43 -11.44 -0.58 18.03
N VAL A 44 -11.00 0.49 17.37
CA VAL A 44 -9.91 1.37 17.80
C VAL A 44 -10.47 2.78 18.05
N ALA A 45 -9.84 3.53 18.95
CA ALA A 45 -10.19 4.92 19.18
C ALA A 45 -9.99 5.75 17.91
N PHE A 46 -10.85 6.73 17.69
CA PHE A 46 -10.69 7.73 16.64
C PHE A 46 -9.99 8.96 17.22
N VAL A 47 -9.05 9.53 16.47
CA VAL A 47 -8.33 10.77 16.79
C VAL A 47 -8.42 11.70 15.59
N GLY A 48 -9.14 12.81 15.75
CA GLY A 48 -9.14 13.88 14.75
C GLY A 48 -7.86 14.70 14.82
N CYS A 49 -7.30 15.03 13.67
CA CYS A 49 -6.10 15.84 13.52
C CYS A 49 -6.47 17.16 12.85
N SER A 50 -6.08 18.28 13.44
CA SER A 50 -6.19 19.57 12.75
C SER A 50 -5.31 19.56 11.50
N SER A 51 -5.67 20.39 10.54
CA SER A 51 -4.88 20.55 9.30
C SER A 51 -4.57 22.02 9.10
N ASP A 52 -3.45 22.26 8.40
CA ASP A 52 -3.13 23.57 7.86
C ASP A 52 -2.63 23.43 6.42
N GLY A 53 -2.87 24.44 5.61
CA GLY A 53 -2.50 24.35 4.20
C GLY A 53 -2.92 25.55 3.38
N GLN A 54 -3.01 25.34 2.08
CA GLN A 54 -3.16 26.40 1.09
C GLN A 54 -4.40 27.30 1.29
N ALA A 55 -5.49 26.77 1.84
CA ALA A 55 -6.72 27.53 2.11
C ALA A 55 -6.88 27.90 3.60
N GLY A 56 -5.82 27.72 4.41
CA GLY A 56 -5.81 28.03 5.84
C GLY A 56 -6.14 26.82 6.73
N PRO A 57 -6.24 27.03 8.06
CA PRO A 57 -6.45 25.96 9.01
C PRO A 57 -7.83 25.31 8.88
N ILE A 58 -7.86 24.00 9.06
CA ILE A 58 -9.08 23.18 9.15
C ILE A 58 -9.08 22.51 10.51
N GLU A 59 -10.21 22.61 11.22
CA GLU A 59 -10.37 21.98 12.52
C GLU A 59 -10.30 20.44 12.41
N ALA A 60 -9.91 19.82 13.52
CA ALA A 60 -9.87 18.38 13.64
C ALA A 60 -11.27 17.78 13.46
N PRO A 61 -11.45 16.76 12.60
CA PRO A 61 -12.72 16.08 12.49
C PRO A 61 -13.07 15.36 13.79
N THR A 62 -14.34 15.37 14.14
CA THR A 62 -14.86 14.57 15.25
C THR A 62 -15.32 13.21 14.74
N GLY A 63 -15.16 12.18 15.55
CA GLY A 63 -15.56 10.83 15.14
C GLY A 63 -15.73 9.88 16.31
N THR A 64 -16.37 8.76 16.02
CA THR A 64 -16.47 7.62 16.93
C THR A 64 -15.37 6.62 16.68
N ALA A 65 -15.23 5.63 17.58
CA ALA A 65 -14.32 4.52 17.39
C ALA A 65 -14.52 3.85 16.01
N ARG A 66 -13.40 3.44 15.38
CA ARG A 66 -13.38 2.85 14.04
C ARG A 66 -13.24 1.33 14.12
N SER A 67 -14.03 0.62 13.34
CA SER A 67 -13.89 -0.83 13.19
C SER A 67 -12.84 -1.13 12.13
N VAL A 68 -11.79 -1.85 12.50
CA VAL A 68 -10.67 -2.19 11.63
C VAL A 68 -10.36 -3.70 11.68
N PRO A 69 -9.96 -4.35 10.58
CA PRO A 69 -9.71 -5.78 10.52
C PRO A 69 -8.35 -6.17 11.11
N ILE A 70 -8.13 -5.88 12.39
CA ILE A 70 -6.93 -6.21 13.15
C ILE A 70 -7.28 -7.02 14.40
N GLY A 71 -6.31 -7.75 14.94
CA GLY A 71 -6.49 -8.51 16.18
C GLY A 71 -6.71 -7.59 17.40
N ARG A 72 -7.51 -8.04 18.37
CA ARG A 72 -7.80 -7.25 19.58
C ARG A 72 -6.56 -6.90 20.39
N ASN A 73 -5.56 -7.78 20.39
CA ASN A 73 -4.27 -7.54 21.05
C ASN A 73 -3.48 -6.40 20.41
N VAL A 74 -3.65 -6.17 19.11
CA VAL A 74 -3.05 -5.05 18.35
C VAL A 74 -3.86 -3.77 18.56
N ALA A 75 -5.19 -3.88 18.51
CA ALA A 75 -6.11 -2.75 18.58
C ALA A 75 -5.99 -1.93 19.87
N LYS A 76 -5.61 -2.56 20.99
CA LYS A 76 -5.44 -1.87 22.29
C LYS A 76 -4.33 -0.81 22.27
N ASP A 77 -3.30 -1.00 21.44
CA ASP A 77 -2.13 -0.12 21.36
C ASP A 77 -2.22 0.91 20.22
N LEU A 78 -3.26 0.79 19.36
CA LEU A 78 -3.46 1.65 18.20
C LEU A 78 -4.70 2.55 18.34
N ALA A 79 -4.65 3.70 17.67
CA ALA A 79 -5.79 4.55 17.36
C ALA A 79 -5.81 4.86 15.85
N TYR A 80 -6.96 5.24 15.31
CA TYR A 80 -7.10 5.67 13.93
C TYR A 80 -7.08 7.20 13.88
N TYR A 81 -6.05 7.75 13.26
CA TYR A 81 -5.83 9.17 13.10
C TYR A 81 -6.34 9.62 11.74
N GLU A 82 -7.11 10.67 11.70
CA GLU A 82 -7.68 11.20 10.45
C GLU A 82 -7.71 12.73 10.49
N ALA A 83 -7.30 13.36 9.40
CA ALA A 83 -7.41 14.80 9.20
C ALA A 83 -8.64 15.14 8.35
N GLY A 84 -9.03 16.40 8.30
CA GLY A 84 -10.19 16.85 7.51
C GLY A 84 -10.05 16.63 6.00
N VAL A 85 -8.82 16.46 5.52
CA VAL A 85 -8.49 16.19 4.11
C VAL A 85 -7.52 15.01 4.01
N GLY A 86 -7.75 14.13 3.04
CA GLY A 86 -6.86 13.01 2.75
C GLY A 86 -7.32 11.68 3.32
N PHE A 87 -6.36 10.87 3.70
CA PHE A 87 -6.55 9.51 4.23
C PHE A 87 -6.22 9.49 5.73
N GLY A 88 -6.86 8.59 6.47
CA GLY A 88 -6.48 8.31 7.84
C GLY A 88 -5.51 7.12 7.92
N VAL A 89 -4.89 6.94 9.08
CA VAL A 89 -3.90 5.90 9.34
C VAL A 89 -4.00 5.37 10.77
N LEU A 90 -3.73 4.09 10.97
CA LEU A 90 -3.46 3.55 12.30
C LEU A 90 -2.10 4.04 12.80
N ALA A 91 -2.02 4.45 14.06
CA ALA A 91 -0.77 4.79 14.72
C ALA A 91 -0.87 4.47 16.22
N PRO A 92 0.28 4.41 16.95
CA PRO A 92 0.26 4.20 18.39
C PRO A 92 -0.60 5.25 19.09
N ARG A 93 -1.30 4.82 20.14
CA ARG A 93 -2.15 5.71 20.93
C ARG A 93 -1.34 6.81 21.62
N GLY A 94 -1.96 8.00 21.74
CA GLY A 94 -1.37 9.13 22.46
C GLY A 94 -0.33 9.90 21.67
N TRP A 95 -0.11 9.57 20.39
CA TRP A 95 0.77 10.36 19.54
C TRP A 95 0.07 11.65 19.08
N HIS A 96 0.86 12.67 18.78
CA HIS A 96 0.42 13.93 18.20
C HIS A 96 0.20 13.76 16.69
N CYS A 97 -0.72 14.56 16.13
CA CYS A 97 -0.93 14.53 14.69
C CYS A 97 -1.23 15.91 14.10
N LEU A 98 -0.94 16.05 12.82
CA LEU A 98 -1.23 17.23 12.01
C LEU A 98 -1.43 16.83 10.55
N GLY A 99 -2.49 17.35 9.92
CA GLY A 99 -2.68 17.32 8.49
C GLY A 99 -2.03 18.52 7.81
N ASN A 100 -1.47 18.31 6.61
CA ASN A 100 -1.08 19.38 5.71
C ASN A 100 -1.72 19.13 4.34
N TYR A 101 -2.19 20.17 3.65
CA TYR A 101 -2.86 20.02 2.37
C TYR A 101 -2.59 21.17 1.41
N GLY A 102 -2.72 20.88 0.12
CA GLY A 102 -2.55 21.86 -0.94
C GLY A 102 -3.00 21.31 -2.29
N SER A 103 -2.72 22.05 -3.37
CA SER A 103 -3.10 21.65 -4.73
C SER A 103 -2.47 20.34 -5.21
N GLY A 104 -1.35 19.91 -4.60
CA GLY A 104 -0.68 18.65 -4.92
C GLY A 104 -1.22 17.43 -4.19
N GLY A 105 -2.06 17.63 -3.17
CA GLY A 105 -2.60 16.55 -2.34
C GLY A 105 -2.59 16.89 -0.84
N ALA A 106 -2.62 15.87 -0.01
CA ALA A 106 -2.62 16.01 1.44
C ALA A 106 -1.63 15.04 2.10
N THR A 107 -1.15 15.41 3.28
CA THR A 107 -0.26 14.57 4.09
C THR A 107 -0.73 14.60 5.53
N LEU A 108 -0.79 13.42 6.16
CA LEU A 108 -1.05 13.26 7.58
C LEU A 108 0.26 12.82 8.26
N PHE A 109 0.66 13.56 9.28
CA PHE A 109 1.81 13.26 10.12
C PHE A 109 1.33 12.81 11.50
N VAL A 110 1.94 11.76 12.04
CA VAL A 110 1.68 11.25 13.40
C VAL A 110 3.02 10.93 14.07
N SER A 111 3.28 11.48 15.27
CA SER A 111 4.55 11.34 15.98
C SER A 111 4.35 11.39 17.50
N PRO A 112 5.18 10.71 18.31
CA PRO A 112 5.16 10.89 19.76
C PRO A 112 5.53 12.32 20.18
N GLU A 113 6.32 13.01 19.35
CA GLU A 113 6.67 14.41 19.56
C GLU A 113 5.69 15.34 18.80
N PRO A 114 5.42 16.54 19.30
CA PRO A 114 4.65 17.54 18.55
C PRO A 114 5.23 17.78 17.17
N ILE A 115 4.38 17.82 16.14
CA ILE A 115 4.82 17.91 14.73
C ILE A 115 5.62 19.19 14.41
N TYR A 116 5.52 20.22 15.25
CA TYR A 116 6.31 21.45 15.13
C TYR A 116 7.65 21.40 15.86
N SER A 117 7.96 20.31 16.59
CA SER A 117 9.27 20.17 17.23
C SER A 117 10.37 20.01 16.17
N PRO A 118 11.60 20.49 16.38
CA PRO A 118 12.69 20.45 15.39
C PRO A 118 13.03 19.00 14.94
N ASP A 119 12.87 18.03 15.83
CA ASP A 119 13.41 16.68 15.66
C ASP A 119 12.36 15.62 15.27
N TRP A 120 11.08 15.96 15.16
CA TRP A 120 10.04 14.97 14.88
C TRP A 120 10.32 14.17 13.60
N ARG A 121 10.94 14.79 12.58
CA ARG A 121 11.28 14.13 11.30
C ARG A 121 12.41 13.11 11.44
N SER A 122 13.22 13.24 12.47
CA SER A 122 14.34 12.34 12.76
C SER A 122 13.99 11.24 13.75
N GLY A 123 12.92 11.42 14.54
CA GLY A 123 12.39 10.47 15.51
C GLY A 123 11.42 9.43 14.93
N PRO A 124 10.77 8.65 15.81
CA PRO A 124 9.63 7.82 15.42
C PRO A 124 8.52 8.68 14.84
N ALA A 125 7.99 8.29 13.68
CA ALA A 125 6.89 9.00 13.05
C ALA A 125 6.22 8.14 11.98
N ILE A 126 4.99 8.48 11.65
CA ILE A 126 4.22 7.92 10.55
C ILE A 126 3.83 9.09 9.65
N GLU A 127 4.07 8.94 8.37
CA GLU A 127 3.65 9.87 7.33
C GLU A 127 2.80 9.14 6.31
N LEU A 128 1.60 9.66 6.04
CA LEU A 128 0.72 9.17 5.00
C LEU A 128 0.45 10.31 4.02
N ALA A 129 1.09 10.26 2.86
CA ALA A 129 0.99 11.26 1.81
C ALA A 129 0.12 10.78 0.65
N GLY A 130 -0.96 11.50 0.36
CA GLY A 130 -1.74 11.37 -0.87
C GLY A 130 -1.31 12.42 -1.88
N ARG A 131 -1.05 12.03 -3.13
CA ARG A 131 -0.66 12.94 -4.21
C ARG A 131 -1.51 12.68 -5.43
N ASN A 132 -1.93 13.75 -6.08
CA ASN A 132 -2.80 13.65 -7.23
C ASN A 132 -1.96 13.70 -8.53
N GLY A 133 -2.12 12.69 -9.38
CA GLY A 133 -1.36 12.55 -10.61
C GLY A 133 -1.85 13.45 -11.75
N GLY A 134 -3.08 13.94 -11.66
CA GLY A 134 -3.65 14.86 -12.65
C GLY A 134 -3.35 16.35 -12.36
N GLY A 135 -2.77 16.66 -11.19
CA GLY A 135 -2.55 18.04 -10.74
C GLY A 135 -1.10 18.36 -10.42
N SER A 136 -0.88 19.31 -9.49
CA SER A 136 0.47 19.75 -9.11
C SER A 136 1.27 18.67 -8.36
N GLY A 137 0.62 17.64 -7.82
CA GLY A 137 1.27 16.48 -7.20
C GLY A 137 1.93 15.50 -8.18
N ARG A 138 1.66 15.64 -9.51
CA ARG A 138 2.12 14.68 -10.52
C ARG A 138 3.62 14.46 -10.54
N PHE A 139 4.42 15.43 -10.12
CA PHE A 139 5.87 15.29 -10.02
C PHE A 139 6.30 14.28 -8.97
N GLU A 140 5.73 14.37 -7.77
CA GLU A 140 6.01 13.39 -6.71
C GLU A 140 5.50 12.00 -7.10
N VAL A 141 4.34 11.94 -7.76
CA VAL A 141 3.82 10.69 -8.34
C VAL A 141 4.81 10.10 -9.36
N ALA A 142 5.30 10.92 -10.30
CA ALA A 142 6.27 10.48 -11.31
C ALA A 142 7.60 10.01 -10.70
N GLN A 143 8.10 10.69 -9.67
CA GLN A 143 9.31 10.31 -8.95
C GLN A 143 9.17 8.95 -8.28
N VAL A 144 8.05 8.67 -7.60
CA VAL A 144 7.81 7.37 -6.96
C VAL A 144 7.59 6.28 -8.02
N ILE A 145 6.86 6.58 -9.10
CA ILE A 145 6.67 5.67 -10.23
C ILE A 145 8.02 5.27 -10.84
N ALA A 146 8.90 6.22 -11.08
CA ALA A 146 10.23 5.96 -11.61
C ALA A 146 11.03 4.99 -10.75
N ARG A 147 10.81 4.99 -9.44
CA ARG A 147 11.51 4.14 -8.48
C ARG A 147 10.93 2.73 -8.37
N VAL A 148 9.61 2.59 -8.31
CA VAL A 148 9.02 1.31 -7.87
C VAL A 148 7.86 0.80 -8.74
N PHE A 149 7.40 1.53 -9.77
CA PHE A 149 6.31 1.11 -10.64
C PHE A 149 6.69 1.06 -12.12
N PRO A 150 7.54 0.12 -12.55
CA PRO A 150 8.02 0.07 -13.94
C PRO A 150 6.91 -0.03 -14.99
N ALA A 151 5.74 -0.60 -14.63
CA ALA A 151 4.59 -0.69 -15.52
C ALA A 151 3.95 0.67 -15.85
N TYR A 152 4.26 1.72 -15.10
CA TYR A 152 3.76 3.08 -15.27
C TYR A 152 4.84 4.04 -15.78
N LYS A 153 5.98 3.52 -16.26
CA LYS A 153 7.11 4.31 -16.75
C LYS A 153 6.70 5.39 -17.75
N ALA A 154 5.76 5.10 -18.65
CA ALA A 154 5.29 6.06 -19.64
C ALA A 154 4.68 7.32 -19.01
N PHE A 155 3.97 7.19 -17.89
CA PHE A 155 3.48 8.35 -17.14
C PHE A 155 4.63 9.19 -16.57
N ALA A 156 5.61 8.54 -15.96
CA ALA A 156 6.76 9.25 -15.39
C ALA A 156 7.57 9.96 -16.49
N ASP A 157 7.81 9.30 -17.62
CA ASP A 157 8.51 9.89 -18.76
C ASP A 157 7.78 11.13 -19.29
N ALA A 158 6.46 11.07 -19.43
CA ALA A 158 5.65 12.19 -19.91
C ALA A 158 5.73 13.39 -18.95
N VAL A 159 5.53 13.15 -17.64
CA VAL A 159 5.60 14.22 -16.63
C VAL A 159 6.98 14.85 -16.56
N ILE A 160 8.05 14.05 -16.64
CA ILE A 160 9.44 14.56 -16.60
C ILE A 160 9.74 15.33 -17.89
N GLY A 161 9.26 14.84 -19.04
CA GLY A 161 9.44 15.47 -20.35
C GLY A 161 8.77 16.84 -20.47
N ASP A 162 7.61 17.03 -19.84
CA ASP A 162 6.90 18.32 -19.81
C ASP A 162 7.68 19.44 -19.10
N PHE A 163 8.64 19.09 -18.24
CA PHE A 163 9.35 20.05 -17.39
C PHE A 163 10.86 19.82 -17.31
N PRO A 164 11.58 19.77 -18.42
CA PRO A 164 13.00 19.39 -18.45
C PRO A 164 13.92 20.34 -17.64
N GLY A 165 13.49 21.61 -17.43
CA GLY A 165 14.26 22.60 -16.68
C GLY A 165 13.98 22.63 -15.17
N LEU A 166 12.91 21.94 -14.70
CA LEU A 166 12.51 21.94 -13.29
C LEU A 166 12.88 20.64 -12.56
N SER A 167 13.21 19.60 -13.30
CA SER A 167 13.57 18.31 -12.72
C SER A 167 15.05 18.01 -12.98
N PRO A 168 15.88 17.84 -11.95
CA PRO A 168 17.10 17.07 -12.11
C PRO A 168 16.69 15.69 -12.63
N SER A 169 17.52 15.04 -13.41
CA SER A 169 17.23 13.71 -13.96
C SER A 169 16.68 12.80 -12.86
N VAL A 170 15.41 12.42 -12.99
CA VAL A 170 14.78 11.49 -12.04
C VAL A 170 15.32 10.09 -12.35
N PRO A 171 16.10 9.48 -11.45
CA PRO A 171 16.69 8.19 -11.75
C PRO A 171 15.59 7.12 -11.73
N PHE A 172 15.59 6.26 -12.74
CA PHE A 172 14.73 5.09 -12.82
C PHE A 172 15.31 3.90 -12.07
N GLY A 173 14.42 3.08 -11.50
CA GLY A 173 14.76 1.90 -10.73
C GLY A 173 14.86 2.16 -9.23
N PRO A 174 14.80 1.08 -8.43
CA PRO A 174 14.72 1.17 -6.98
C PRO A 174 15.95 1.83 -6.37
N TYR A 175 15.78 2.38 -5.18
CA TYR A 175 16.92 2.75 -4.36
C TYR A 175 17.73 1.50 -4.01
N PRO A 176 19.07 1.53 -4.11
CA PRO A 176 19.91 0.33 -3.94
C PRO A 176 19.75 -0.39 -2.60
N GLY A 177 19.40 0.36 -1.55
CA GLY A 177 19.23 -0.19 -0.20
C GLY A 177 17.82 -0.70 0.09
N ASP A 178 16.82 -0.30 -0.69
CA ASP A 178 15.43 -0.66 -0.41
C ASP A 178 15.16 -2.14 -0.67
N LYS A 179 14.43 -2.77 0.26
CA LYS A 179 13.83 -4.08 0.04
C LYS A 179 12.38 -3.88 -0.38
N LEU A 180 12.04 -4.31 -1.60
CA LEU A 180 10.72 -4.17 -2.18
C LEU A 180 9.98 -5.49 -2.22
N THR A 181 8.68 -5.47 -1.91
CA THR A 181 7.74 -6.58 -2.07
C THR A 181 6.57 -6.13 -2.92
N TYR A 182 6.52 -6.59 -4.16
CA TYR A 182 5.42 -6.30 -5.08
C TYR A 182 4.21 -7.16 -4.75
N LYS A 183 3.13 -6.53 -4.26
CA LYS A 183 1.84 -7.19 -3.97
C LYS A 183 0.96 -7.26 -5.22
N SER A 184 1.08 -6.24 -6.07
CA SER A 184 0.40 -6.14 -7.36
C SER A 184 1.15 -5.16 -8.28
N ARG A 185 0.57 -4.86 -9.46
CA ARG A 185 1.11 -3.82 -10.37
C ARG A 185 1.01 -2.40 -9.79
N THR A 186 0.15 -2.20 -8.79
CA THR A 186 -0.17 -0.89 -8.19
C THR A 186 0.13 -0.82 -6.70
N VAL A 187 0.64 -1.88 -6.07
CA VAL A 187 0.93 -1.93 -4.63
C VAL A 187 2.31 -2.53 -4.41
N VAL A 188 3.18 -1.77 -3.76
CA VAL A 188 4.54 -2.17 -3.39
C VAL A 188 4.76 -1.85 -1.92
N GLU A 189 5.01 -2.87 -1.11
CA GLU A 189 5.55 -2.67 0.23
C GLU A 189 7.07 -2.48 0.15
N TYR A 190 7.62 -1.66 1.04
CA TYR A 190 9.06 -1.39 1.05
C TYR A 190 9.63 -1.32 2.46
N ARG A 191 10.95 -1.53 2.54
CA ARG A 191 11.76 -1.29 3.73
C ARG A 191 13.04 -0.57 3.34
N THR A 192 13.17 0.67 3.76
CA THR A 192 14.41 1.47 3.67
C THR A 192 15.27 1.16 4.90
N PRO A 193 16.52 0.74 4.74
CA PRO A 193 17.42 0.47 5.86
C PRO A 193 17.71 1.73 6.69
N ALA A 194 18.19 1.51 7.92
CA ALA A 194 18.73 2.58 8.74
C ALA A 194 19.86 3.31 8.00
N GLN A 195 19.96 4.63 8.18
CA GLN A 195 20.98 5.52 7.62
C GLN A 195 21.05 5.56 6.09
N ALA A 196 20.13 4.90 5.36
CA ALA A 196 20.12 4.88 3.91
C ALA A 196 19.15 5.88 3.29
N ASP A 197 19.46 6.33 2.06
CA ASP A 197 18.48 6.94 1.18
C ASP A 197 17.59 5.84 0.61
N GLY A 198 16.28 6.12 0.53
CA GLY A 198 15.32 5.17 0.03
C GLY A 198 13.93 5.77 -0.12
N LEU A 199 12.96 4.95 -0.45
CA LEU A 199 11.58 5.39 -0.61
C LEU A 199 11.03 5.96 0.71
N GLY A 200 11.42 5.39 1.85
CA GLY A 200 11.01 5.90 3.17
C GLY A 200 11.56 7.27 3.53
N THR A 201 12.70 7.68 2.98
CA THR A 201 13.29 9.01 3.14
C THR A 201 12.98 9.94 1.97
N HIS A 202 12.25 9.48 0.98
CA HIS A 202 11.69 10.32 -0.09
C HIS A 202 10.56 11.22 0.43
N SER A 203 9.98 10.86 1.56
CA SER A 203 9.01 11.64 2.33
C SER A 203 9.67 12.72 3.18
N SER A 204 8.95 13.25 4.16
CA SER A 204 9.51 14.22 5.11
C SER A 204 10.44 13.59 6.15
N LEU A 205 10.41 12.25 6.31
CA LEU A 205 11.22 11.56 7.31
C LEU A 205 12.70 11.56 6.92
N LYS A 206 13.56 11.95 7.84
CA LYS A 206 15.01 11.98 7.63
C LYS A 206 15.65 10.62 7.94
N LYS A 207 16.87 10.41 7.42
CA LYS A 207 17.70 9.25 7.80
C LYS A 207 17.90 9.18 9.31
N ASN A 208 17.86 7.97 9.86
CA ASN A 208 18.02 7.71 11.27
C ASN A 208 18.60 6.30 11.49
N ALA A 209 18.96 5.97 12.73
CA ALA A 209 19.40 4.64 13.15
C ALA A 209 18.31 3.54 13.04
N SER A 210 17.05 3.91 12.83
CA SER A 210 15.94 2.98 12.65
C SER A 210 15.50 2.90 11.18
N PRO A 211 15.13 1.73 10.69
CA PRO A 211 14.61 1.58 9.34
C PRO A 211 13.21 2.20 9.22
N ILE A 212 12.81 2.51 7.98
CA ILE A 212 11.45 2.91 7.63
C ILE A 212 10.82 1.78 6.83
N VAL A 213 9.61 1.37 7.20
CA VAL A 213 8.79 0.46 6.40
C VAL A 213 7.54 1.19 5.90
N GLY A 214 6.97 0.73 4.81
CA GLY A 214 5.77 1.36 4.29
C GLY A 214 5.23 0.70 3.04
N ALA A 215 4.32 1.41 2.39
CA ALA A 215 3.75 1.02 1.11
C ALA A 215 3.57 2.22 0.19
N ALA A 216 3.79 1.99 -1.09
CA ALA A 216 3.39 2.88 -2.17
C ALA A 216 2.24 2.22 -2.94
N LEU A 217 1.15 2.97 -3.14
CA LEU A 217 -0.03 2.49 -3.84
C LEU A 217 -0.42 3.49 -4.93
N LEU A 218 -0.76 2.97 -6.11
CA LEU A 218 -1.33 3.77 -7.19
C LEU A 218 -2.81 3.47 -7.34
N THR A 219 -3.62 4.51 -7.54
CA THR A 219 -5.07 4.41 -7.74
C THR A 219 -5.52 5.27 -8.92
N GLY A 220 -6.68 4.93 -9.48
CA GLY A 220 -7.29 5.70 -10.56
C GLY A 220 -6.66 5.49 -11.95
N PRO A 221 -7.32 5.99 -13.00
CA PRO A 221 -6.84 5.90 -14.38
C PRO A 221 -5.66 6.85 -14.65
N THR A 222 -5.67 8.05 -14.08
CA THR A 222 -4.48 8.90 -13.91
C THR A 222 -3.91 8.54 -12.56
N PRO A 223 -2.69 7.99 -12.48
CA PRO A 223 -2.22 7.38 -11.24
C PRO A 223 -2.05 8.40 -10.13
N ASP A 224 -2.97 8.38 -9.17
CA ASP A 224 -2.79 9.04 -7.89
C ASP A 224 -1.93 8.15 -6.98
N LEU A 225 -1.09 8.76 -6.18
CA LEU A 225 -0.19 8.07 -5.26
C LEU A 225 -0.67 8.18 -3.83
N LEU A 226 -0.65 7.06 -3.11
CA LEU A 226 -0.68 7.01 -1.66
C LEU A 226 0.65 6.42 -1.18
N LEU A 227 1.42 7.19 -0.43
CA LEU A 227 2.73 6.79 0.10
C LEU A 227 2.67 6.79 1.63
N LEU A 228 2.83 5.63 2.23
CA LEU A 228 2.92 5.44 3.67
C LEU A 228 4.37 5.20 4.07
N SER A 229 4.88 5.97 5.02
CA SER A 229 6.19 5.78 5.66
C SER A 229 6.01 5.63 7.17
N VAL A 230 6.49 4.52 7.73
CA VAL A 230 6.32 4.15 9.14
C VAL A 230 7.69 3.91 9.76
N ARG A 231 8.05 4.70 10.76
CA ARG A 231 9.20 4.48 11.64
C ARG A 231 8.70 4.44 13.07
N LEU A 232 8.79 3.28 13.69
CA LEU A 232 8.39 3.05 15.07
C LEU A 232 9.62 2.89 15.97
N PRO A 233 9.50 3.17 17.27
CA PRO A 233 10.51 2.78 18.23
C PRO A 233 10.58 1.23 18.29
N PRO A 234 11.74 0.64 18.66
CA PRO A 234 11.97 -0.80 18.59
C PRO A 234 10.88 -1.66 19.25
N GLU A 235 10.39 -1.24 20.40
CA GLU A 235 9.36 -1.93 21.19
C GLU A 235 7.97 -1.95 20.54
N LEU A 236 7.72 -1.05 19.59
CA LEU A 236 6.46 -0.97 18.83
C LEU A 236 6.58 -1.48 17.38
N ASN A 237 7.75 -1.94 16.93
CA ASN A 237 7.97 -2.38 15.54
C ASN A 237 7.01 -3.50 15.10
N TRP A 238 6.51 -4.29 16.04
CA TRP A 238 5.53 -5.35 15.76
C TRP A 238 4.16 -4.82 15.27
N LEU A 239 3.85 -3.54 15.47
CA LEU A 239 2.63 -2.90 14.99
C LEU A 239 2.70 -2.53 13.49
N ALA A 240 3.91 -2.41 12.94
CA ALA A 240 4.13 -1.85 11.60
C ALA A 240 3.35 -2.58 10.50
N SER A 241 3.31 -3.91 10.52
CA SER A 241 2.58 -4.70 9.53
C SER A 241 1.07 -4.44 9.56
N SER A 242 0.50 -4.22 10.75
CA SER A 242 -0.93 -3.91 10.88
C SER A 242 -1.25 -2.50 10.36
N ILE A 243 -0.34 -1.54 10.55
CA ILE A 243 -0.47 -0.18 10.04
C ILE A 243 -0.42 -0.16 8.51
N VAL A 244 0.56 -0.84 7.92
CA VAL A 244 0.70 -0.97 6.46
C VAL A 244 -0.54 -1.64 5.87
N LYS A 245 -0.95 -2.77 6.42
CA LYS A 245 -2.11 -3.53 5.95
C LYS A 245 -3.40 -2.72 5.99
N GLN A 246 -3.60 -1.88 7.01
CA GLN A 246 -4.80 -1.05 7.10
C GLN A 246 -4.87 -0.02 5.97
N VAL A 247 -3.76 0.63 5.64
CA VAL A 247 -3.71 1.60 4.52
C VAL A 247 -3.99 0.91 3.18
N GLU A 248 -3.46 -0.29 2.96
CA GLU A 248 -3.77 -1.07 1.75
C GLU A 248 -5.27 -1.39 1.63
N LEU A 249 -5.90 -1.78 2.73
CA LEU A 249 -7.34 -2.08 2.76
C LEU A 249 -8.19 -0.83 2.54
N ASP A 250 -7.85 0.29 3.18
CA ASP A 250 -8.58 1.55 3.02
C ASP A 250 -8.48 2.07 1.58
N ALA A 251 -7.29 1.97 0.95
CA ALA A 251 -7.08 2.32 -0.45
C ALA A 251 -7.90 1.43 -1.40
N ALA A 252 -7.90 0.12 -1.18
CA ALA A 252 -8.69 -0.81 -1.97
C ALA A 252 -10.20 -0.55 -1.87
N GLN A 253 -10.72 -0.21 -0.68
CA GLN A 253 -12.13 0.12 -0.48
C GLN A 253 -12.54 1.43 -1.18
N ARG A 254 -11.65 2.42 -1.25
CA ARG A 254 -11.93 3.68 -1.96
C ARG A 254 -11.91 3.51 -3.48
N ALA A 255 -11.05 2.63 -4.00
CA ALA A 255 -10.98 2.35 -5.43
C ALA A 255 -12.24 1.65 -5.98
N LEU A 256 -13.09 1.09 -5.10
CA LEU A 256 -14.35 0.43 -5.46
C LEU A 256 -15.58 1.37 -5.45
N LYS A 257 -15.41 2.62 -5.03
CA LYS A 257 -16.47 3.65 -4.98
C LYS A 257 -16.37 4.62 -6.14
#